data_afdf06cfc1db2041d9a5bceb1264e2bc
#
_entry.id   afdf06cfc1db2041d9a5bceb1264e2bc
#
_cell.length_a   1.000
_cell.length_b   1.000
_cell.length_c   1.000
_cell.angle_alpha   90.00
_cell.angle_beta   90.00
_cell.angle_gamma   90.00
#
_symmetry.space_group_name_H-M   'P 1'
#
loop_
_entity.id
_entity.type
_entity.pdbx_description
1 polymer ?
#
loop_
_entity_poly.entity_id
_entity_poly.type
_entity_poly.pdbx_seq_one_letter_code
_entity_poly.pdbx_strand_id
1 'polypeptide(L)'
;MIAVQAAGCAPMVRAWEAGDEFAERWEGAATMATGIRVPKAVGDFLILRAVRESGGAALAVDEEAIMEAVKDAARLDGMLLCPEGGAVLAAWRQALDRDLVGRDERAVLFNCANGNKYPLANRARRMKLAEMDAAGL
;
A
#
# COMPACT_ATOMS: atom_id res chain seq x y z
N MET A 1 10.85 -5.30 -10.02
CA MET A 1 9.83 -4.23 -9.71
C MET A 1 8.58 -4.90 -9.17
N ILE A 2 7.95 -4.34 -8.13
CA ILE A 2 6.68 -4.88 -7.59
C ILE A 2 5.58 -3.84 -7.79
N ALA A 3 4.51 -4.22 -8.50
CA ALA A 3 3.30 -3.41 -8.60
C ALA A 3 2.38 -3.72 -7.43
N VAL A 4 1.80 -2.68 -6.81
CA VAL A 4 0.97 -2.82 -5.62
C VAL A 4 -0.42 -2.26 -5.87
N GLN A 5 -1.45 -3.01 -5.50
CA GLN A 5 -2.85 -2.58 -5.53
C GLN A 5 -3.55 -2.94 -4.21
N ALA A 6 -4.66 -2.29 -3.92
CA ALA A 6 -5.56 -2.71 -2.85
C ALA A 6 -6.42 -3.90 -3.34
N ALA A 7 -6.68 -4.88 -2.47
CA ALA A 7 -7.46 -6.08 -2.82
C ALA A 7 -8.87 -5.76 -3.35
N GLY A 8 -9.48 -4.66 -2.87
CA GLY A 8 -10.78 -4.19 -3.37
C GLY A 8 -10.74 -3.52 -4.75
N CYS A 9 -9.55 -3.33 -5.37
CA CYS A 9 -9.39 -2.82 -6.74
C CYS A 9 -8.03 -3.24 -7.31
N ALA A 10 -7.91 -4.49 -7.76
CA ALA A 10 -6.65 -5.10 -8.18
C ALA A 10 -6.67 -5.69 -9.61
N PRO A 11 -7.08 -4.92 -10.64
CA PRO A 11 -7.15 -5.43 -12.01
C PRO A 11 -5.78 -5.85 -12.55
N MET A 12 -4.70 -5.15 -12.18
CA MET A 12 -3.35 -5.46 -12.64
C MET A 12 -2.80 -6.74 -12.03
N VAL A 13 -3.10 -6.98 -10.74
CA VAL A 13 -2.70 -8.21 -10.05
C VAL A 13 -3.40 -9.40 -10.70
N ARG A 14 -4.72 -9.31 -10.93
CA ARG A 14 -5.50 -10.36 -11.60
C ARG A 14 -4.94 -10.68 -12.99
N ALA A 15 -4.66 -9.67 -13.80
CA ALA A 15 -4.09 -9.86 -15.15
C ALA A 15 -2.67 -10.42 -15.12
N TRP A 16 -1.86 -10.00 -14.13
CA TRP A 16 -0.51 -10.52 -13.96
C TRP A 16 -0.52 -12.01 -13.59
N GLU A 17 -1.40 -12.42 -12.66
CA GLU A 17 -1.57 -13.81 -12.23
C GLU A 17 -2.12 -14.70 -13.36
N ALA A 18 -3.03 -14.17 -14.19
CA ALA A 18 -3.57 -14.86 -15.36
C ALA A 18 -2.58 -14.96 -16.54
N GLY A 19 -1.50 -14.18 -16.52
CA GLY A 19 -0.57 -14.09 -17.65
C GLY A 19 -1.07 -13.19 -18.79
N ASP A 20 -2.12 -12.43 -18.58
CA ASP A 20 -2.77 -11.60 -19.59
C ASP A 20 -1.92 -10.35 -19.95
N GLU A 21 -1.98 -9.96 -21.23
CA GLU A 21 -1.32 -8.74 -21.71
C GLU A 21 -2.05 -7.48 -21.26
N PHE A 22 -3.39 -7.53 -21.12
CA PHE A 22 -4.25 -6.42 -20.76
C PHE A 22 -5.06 -6.77 -19.51
N ALA A 23 -5.28 -5.78 -18.64
CA ALA A 23 -6.14 -5.96 -17.49
C ALA A 23 -7.60 -5.70 -17.86
N GLU A 24 -8.51 -6.58 -17.48
CA GLU A 24 -9.95 -6.32 -17.55
C GLU A 24 -10.38 -5.30 -16.50
N ARG A 25 -11.49 -4.60 -16.80
CA ARG A 25 -12.08 -3.65 -15.86
C ARG A 25 -12.47 -4.35 -14.56
N TRP A 26 -12.17 -3.69 -13.44
CA TRP A 26 -12.59 -4.13 -12.12
C TRP A 26 -13.94 -3.56 -11.75
N GLU A 27 -14.91 -4.44 -11.48
CA GLU A 27 -16.25 -4.04 -11.04
C GLU A 27 -16.30 -3.93 -9.50
N GLY A 28 -17.13 -2.99 -9.00
CA GLY A 28 -17.31 -2.80 -7.57
C GLY A 28 -16.06 -2.30 -6.83
N ALA A 29 -15.18 -1.55 -7.50
CA ALA A 29 -13.92 -1.06 -6.93
C ALA A 29 -14.14 -0.28 -5.63
N ALA A 30 -13.57 -0.76 -4.54
CA ALA A 30 -13.67 -0.17 -3.21
C ALA A 30 -12.34 -0.29 -2.47
N THR A 31 -11.78 0.84 -2.06
CA THR A 31 -10.62 0.94 -1.17
C THR A 31 -10.54 2.33 -0.57
N MET A 32 -10.00 2.44 0.65
CA MET A 32 -9.66 3.72 1.26
C MET A 32 -8.44 4.38 0.60
N ALA A 33 -7.56 3.60 -0.03
CA ALA A 33 -6.42 4.08 -0.81
C ALA A 33 -6.92 4.61 -2.17
N THR A 34 -7.62 5.75 -2.14
CA THR A 34 -8.35 6.27 -3.30
C THR A 34 -7.44 6.61 -4.49
N GLY A 35 -6.18 6.95 -4.23
CA GLY A 35 -5.19 7.24 -5.27
C GLY A 35 -4.77 6.03 -6.10
N ILE A 36 -4.95 4.81 -5.59
CA ILE A 36 -4.71 3.55 -6.33
C ILE A 36 -6.01 2.81 -6.70
N ARG A 37 -7.18 3.43 -6.46
CA ARG A 37 -8.47 2.89 -6.90
C ARG A 37 -8.70 3.16 -8.38
N VAL A 38 -8.02 2.42 -9.23
CA VAL A 38 -8.06 2.57 -10.69
C VAL A 38 -8.64 1.31 -11.32
N PRO A 39 -9.97 1.26 -11.57
CA PRO A 39 -10.64 0.07 -12.10
C PRO A 39 -10.16 -0.37 -13.48
N LYS A 40 -9.65 0.55 -14.29
CA LYS A 40 -9.05 0.29 -15.59
C LYS A 40 -7.96 1.34 -15.86
N ALA A 41 -6.71 0.90 -15.91
CA ALA A 41 -5.59 1.76 -16.28
C ALA A 41 -5.47 1.85 -17.81
N VAL A 42 -5.17 3.05 -18.32
CA VAL A 42 -4.98 3.26 -19.77
C VAL A 42 -3.71 2.55 -20.27
N GLY A 43 -2.65 2.54 -19.44
CA GLY A 43 -1.37 1.94 -19.78
C GLY A 43 -1.14 0.58 -19.11
N ASP A 44 -2.17 -0.23 -18.89
CA ASP A 44 -2.10 -1.51 -18.20
C ASP A 44 -1.06 -2.47 -18.79
N PHE A 45 -1.02 -2.60 -20.13
CA PHE A 45 -0.05 -3.43 -20.84
C PHE A 45 1.41 -2.99 -20.61
N LEU A 46 1.66 -1.67 -20.47
CA LEU A 46 3.00 -1.15 -20.16
C LEU A 46 3.43 -1.52 -18.76
N ILE A 47 2.52 -1.43 -17.79
CA ILE A 47 2.78 -1.80 -16.40
C ILE A 47 3.06 -3.30 -16.30
N LEU A 48 2.18 -4.12 -16.89
CA LEU A 48 2.33 -5.59 -16.89
C LEU A 48 3.63 -6.03 -17.56
N ARG A 49 4.00 -5.41 -18.68
CA ARG A 49 5.27 -5.64 -19.35
C ARG A 49 6.45 -5.29 -18.44
N ALA A 50 6.48 -4.10 -17.85
CA ALA A 50 7.57 -3.67 -16.98
C ALA A 50 7.75 -4.58 -15.75
N VAL A 51 6.66 -5.05 -15.15
CA VAL A 51 6.70 -6.02 -14.05
C VAL A 51 7.31 -7.34 -14.51
N ARG A 52 6.90 -7.86 -15.67
CA ARG A 52 7.43 -9.13 -16.23
C ARG A 52 8.89 -9.02 -16.62
N GLU A 53 9.27 -7.99 -17.37
CA GLU A 53 10.65 -7.75 -17.82
C GLU A 53 11.64 -7.57 -16.67
N SER A 54 11.17 -7.01 -15.54
CA SER A 54 11.99 -6.85 -14.34
C SER A 54 12.11 -8.13 -13.48
N GLY A 55 11.48 -9.25 -13.89
CA GLY A 55 11.36 -10.43 -13.04
C GLY A 55 10.61 -10.17 -11.73
N GLY A 56 9.75 -9.16 -11.73
CA GLY A 56 9.02 -8.72 -10.54
C GLY A 56 7.70 -9.43 -10.31
N ALA A 57 6.84 -8.82 -9.47
CA ALA A 57 5.55 -9.36 -9.09
C ALA A 57 4.47 -8.26 -9.04
N ALA A 58 3.21 -8.68 -9.02
CA ALA A 58 2.09 -7.81 -8.69
C ALA A 58 1.42 -8.35 -7.41
N LEU A 59 1.18 -7.47 -6.44
CA LEU A 59 0.64 -7.83 -5.13
C LEU A 59 -0.61 -7.01 -4.82
N ALA A 60 -1.63 -7.68 -4.30
CA ALA A 60 -2.80 -7.06 -3.72
C ALA A 60 -2.71 -7.13 -2.19
N VAL A 61 -3.08 -6.04 -1.53
CA VAL A 61 -3.06 -5.93 -0.06
C VAL A 61 -4.43 -5.56 0.47
N ASP A 62 -4.80 -6.14 1.60
CA ASP A 62 -6.07 -5.91 2.26
C ASP A 62 -6.11 -4.55 2.98
N GLU A 63 -7.32 -4.00 3.16
CA GLU A 63 -7.54 -2.71 3.84
C GLU A 63 -6.99 -2.71 5.28
N GLU A 64 -7.12 -3.82 6.00
CA GLU A 64 -6.60 -3.97 7.35
C GLU A 64 -5.07 -3.88 7.37
N ALA A 65 -4.40 -4.59 6.46
CA ALA A 65 -2.94 -4.54 6.33
C ALA A 65 -2.44 -3.15 5.94
N ILE A 66 -3.16 -2.44 5.06
CA ILE A 66 -2.89 -1.04 4.70
C ILE A 66 -2.93 -0.15 5.95
N MET A 67 -4.00 -0.25 6.74
CA MET A 67 -4.18 0.58 7.93
C MET A 67 -3.20 0.25 9.05
N GLU A 68 -2.85 -1.01 9.21
CA GLU A 68 -1.82 -1.43 10.16
C GLU A 68 -0.46 -0.85 9.78
N ALA A 69 -0.10 -0.93 8.50
CA ALA A 69 1.15 -0.36 7.99
C ALA A 69 1.23 1.15 8.21
N VAL A 70 0.13 1.90 7.98
CA VAL A 70 0.06 3.35 8.27
C VAL A 70 0.26 3.63 9.77
N LYS A 71 -0.40 2.87 10.65
CA LYS A 71 -0.25 3.03 12.11
C LYS A 71 1.17 2.71 12.58
N ASP A 72 1.76 1.65 12.04
CA ASP A 72 3.11 1.24 12.39
C ASP A 72 4.16 2.26 11.97
N ALA A 73 4.07 2.79 10.75
CA ALA A 73 4.96 3.85 10.28
C ALA A 73 4.86 5.11 11.16
N ALA A 74 3.65 5.47 11.57
CA ALA A 74 3.45 6.59 12.49
C ALA A 74 4.03 6.33 13.88
N ARG A 75 3.85 5.11 14.40
CA ARG A 75 4.28 4.72 15.75
C ARG A 75 5.78 4.51 15.86
N LEU A 76 6.40 3.87 14.86
CA LEU A 76 7.80 3.44 14.92
C LEU A 76 8.75 4.50 14.35
N ASP A 77 8.34 5.20 13.29
CA ASP A 77 9.19 6.11 12.54
C ASP A 77 8.71 7.57 12.55
N GLY A 78 7.56 7.85 13.20
CA GLY A 78 6.94 9.17 13.18
C GLY A 78 6.44 9.61 11.79
N MET A 79 6.29 8.67 10.86
CA MET A 79 5.89 8.95 9.48
C MET A 79 4.38 8.82 9.29
N LEU A 80 3.71 9.90 8.90
CA LEU A 80 2.30 9.87 8.54
C LEU A 80 2.15 9.52 7.05
N LEU A 81 2.11 8.23 6.74
CA LEU A 81 1.89 7.75 5.38
C LEU A 81 0.45 8.02 4.93
N CYS A 82 0.26 8.25 3.61
CA CYS A 82 -1.06 8.10 2.99
C CYS A 82 -1.44 6.61 2.89
N PRO A 83 -2.71 6.25 2.68
CA PRO A 83 -3.11 4.85 2.50
C PRO A 83 -2.36 4.13 1.37
N GLU A 84 -2.01 4.82 0.30
CA GLU A 84 -1.20 4.29 -0.79
C GLU A 84 0.21 3.92 -0.32
N GLY A 85 0.84 4.78 0.50
CA GLY A 85 2.12 4.48 1.15
C GLY A 85 2.02 3.31 2.11
N GLY A 86 0.91 3.22 2.86
CA GLY A 86 0.57 2.06 3.68
C GLY A 86 0.44 0.79 2.87
N ALA A 87 -0.20 0.84 1.69
CA ALA A 87 -0.31 -0.29 0.78
C ALA A 87 1.07 -0.79 0.32
N VAL A 88 1.98 0.13 -0.01
CA VAL A 88 3.35 -0.22 -0.42
C VAL A 88 4.13 -0.87 0.73
N LEU A 89 4.01 -0.36 1.95
CA LEU A 89 4.66 -0.95 3.14
C LEU A 89 4.08 -2.34 3.47
N ALA A 90 2.75 -2.50 3.37
CA ALA A 90 2.09 -3.80 3.56
C ALA A 90 2.52 -4.81 2.49
N ALA A 91 2.59 -4.38 1.22
CA ALA A 91 3.06 -5.24 0.13
C ALA A 91 4.54 -5.64 0.28
N TRP A 92 5.40 -4.76 0.81
CA TRP A 92 6.78 -5.11 1.11
C TRP A 92 6.87 -6.21 2.17
N ARG A 93 6.09 -6.12 3.25
CA ARG A 93 6.00 -7.19 4.26
C ARG A 93 5.54 -8.51 3.63
N GLN A 94 4.48 -8.46 2.81
CA GLN A 94 3.99 -9.62 2.09
C GLN A 94 5.03 -10.20 1.11
N ALA A 95 5.84 -9.35 0.48
CA ALA A 95 6.92 -9.78 -0.41
C ALA A 95 8.04 -10.52 0.34
N LEU A 96 8.39 -10.06 1.55
CA LEU A 96 9.33 -10.75 2.44
C LEU A 96 8.80 -12.12 2.88
N ASP A 97 7.51 -12.19 3.27
CA ASP A 97 6.88 -13.43 3.72
C ASP A 97 6.73 -14.47 2.60
N ARG A 98 6.72 -14.01 1.34
CA ARG A 98 6.65 -14.86 0.14
C ARG A 98 8.01 -15.11 -0.51
N ASP A 99 9.10 -14.68 0.11
CA ASP A 99 10.47 -14.78 -0.43
C ASP A 99 10.64 -14.15 -1.84
N LEU A 100 9.80 -13.13 -2.16
CA LEU A 100 9.93 -12.34 -3.40
C LEU A 100 11.03 -11.29 -3.31
N VAL A 101 11.43 -10.94 -2.09
CA VAL A 101 12.50 -9.99 -1.77
C VAL A 101 13.31 -10.57 -0.63
N GLY A 102 14.62 -10.61 -0.76
CA GLY A 102 15.52 -11.06 0.30
C GLY A 102 15.57 -10.08 1.47
N ARG A 103 15.76 -10.58 2.69
CA ARG A 103 15.83 -9.74 3.91
C ARG A 103 17.00 -8.77 3.90
N ASP A 104 18.08 -9.12 3.17
CA ASP A 104 19.27 -8.29 3.04
C ASP A 104 19.26 -7.42 1.78
N GLU A 105 18.19 -7.49 0.98
CA GLU A 105 18.05 -6.65 -0.19
C GLU A 105 17.60 -5.22 0.17
N ARG A 106 18.17 -4.26 -0.56
CA ARG A 106 17.74 -2.86 -0.45
C ARG A 106 16.46 -2.65 -1.26
N ALA A 107 15.36 -2.37 -0.57
CA ALA A 107 14.08 -2.03 -1.17
C ALA A 107 13.85 -0.51 -1.14
N VAL A 108 13.26 0.03 -2.22
CA VAL A 108 12.75 1.40 -2.27
C VAL A 108 11.24 1.35 -2.25
N LEU A 109 10.63 1.87 -1.19
CA LEU A 109 9.18 1.98 -1.03
C LEU A 109 8.72 3.36 -1.51
N PHE A 110 7.93 3.39 -2.58
CA PHE A 110 7.48 4.64 -3.18
C PHE A 110 6.26 5.20 -2.43
N ASN A 111 6.49 6.19 -1.57
CA ASN A 111 5.43 6.92 -0.88
C ASN A 111 5.11 8.22 -1.60
N CYS A 112 3.99 8.27 -2.32
CA CYS A 112 3.64 9.37 -3.23
C CYS A 112 2.88 10.53 -2.57
N ALA A 113 2.45 10.40 -1.31
CA ALA A 113 1.70 11.45 -0.61
C ALA A 113 1.86 11.37 0.91
N ASN A 114 1.44 12.44 1.59
CA ASN A 114 1.37 12.49 3.05
C ASN A 114 -0.07 12.18 3.52
N GLY A 115 -0.20 11.50 4.65
CA GLY A 115 -1.49 11.13 5.24
C GLY A 115 -2.41 12.30 5.61
N ASN A 116 -1.90 13.52 5.73
CA ASN A 116 -2.72 14.72 5.96
C ASN A 116 -3.73 15.02 4.84
N LYS A 117 -3.57 14.42 3.67
CA LYS A 117 -4.55 14.52 2.57
C LYS A 117 -5.81 13.71 2.79
N TYR A 118 -5.78 12.80 3.75
CA TYR A 118 -6.87 11.87 4.01
C TYR A 118 -7.52 12.15 5.35
N PRO A 119 -8.84 12.03 5.47
CA PRO A 119 -9.54 12.05 6.74
C PRO A 119 -9.27 10.75 7.50
N LEU A 120 -7.99 10.45 7.73
CA LEU A 120 -7.61 9.36 8.58
C LEU A 120 -8.21 9.65 9.94
N ALA A 121 -8.98 8.71 10.47
CA ALA A 121 -9.57 8.79 11.80
C ALA A 121 -8.45 8.71 12.85
N ASN A 122 -7.57 9.69 12.83
CA ASN A 122 -6.64 9.96 13.91
C ASN A 122 -7.50 10.44 15.09
N ARG A 123 -7.95 9.50 15.86
CA ARG A 123 -8.46 9.79 17.20
C ARG A 123 -7.26 10.13 18.10
N ALA A 124 -6.60 11.23 17.76
CA ALA A 124 -5.67 11.84 18.68
C ALA A 124 -6.47 12.16 19.96
N ARG A 125 -6.20 11.42 21.02
CA ARG A 125 -6.78 11.72 22.32
C ARG A 125 -6.20 13.06 22.76
N ARG A 126 -7.05 14.08 22.94
CA ARG A 126 -6.63 15.31 23.63
C ARG A 126 -6.35 14.94 25.09
N MET A 127 -5.10 14.99 25.47
CA MET A 127 -4.68 14.85 26.85
C MET A 127 -4.62 16.24 27.49
N LYS A 128 -5.06 16.36 28.73
CA LYS A 128 -4.81 17.53 29.54
C LYS A 128 -3.37 17.52 30.05
N LEU A 129 -2.77 18.67 30.31
CA LEU A 129 -1.37 18.76 30.76
C LEU A 129 -1.12 17.86 31.98
N ALA A 130 -2.04 17.88 32.97
CA ALA A 130 -1.94 17.03 34.16
C ALA A 130 -1.99 15.51 33.87
N GLU A 131 -2.59 15.09 32.74
CA GLU A 131 -2.59 13.69 32.29
C GLU A 131 -1.27 13.32 31.62
N MET A 132 -0.59 14.30 31.00
CA MET A 132 0.73 14.10 30.39
C MET A 132 1.81 13.91 31.46
N ASP A 133 1.77 14.73 32.53
CA ASP A 133 2.69 14.60 33.69
C ASP A 133 2.52 13.24 34.37
N ALA A 134 1.27 12.76 34.51
CA ALA A 134 0.98 11.44 35.08
C ALA A 134 1.43 10.26 34.18
N ALA A 135 1.53 10.49 32.86
CA ALA A 135 1.98 9.51 31.89
C ALA A 135 3.51 9.54 31.65
N GLY A 136 4.23 10.48 32.26
CA GLY A 136 5.67 10.64 32.07
C GLY A 136 6.08 11.16 30.70
N LEU A 137 5.20 11.95 30.03
CA LEU A 137 5.38 12.52 28.70
C LEU A 137 5.74 14.01 28.77
#